data_902c291418f0074ebeee4eecc85ac717
#
_entry.id   902c291418f0074ebeee4eecc85ac717
#
_cell.length_a   1.000
_cell.length_b   1.000
_cell.length_c   1.000
_cell.angle_alpha   90.00
_cell.angle_beta   90.00
_cell.angle_gamma   90.00
#
_symmetry.space_group_name_H-M   'P 1'
#
loop_
_entity.id
_entity.type
_entity.pdbx_description
1 polymer ?
#
loop_
_entity_poly.entity_id
_entity_poly.type
_entity_poly.pdbx_seq_one_letter_code
_entity_poly.pdbx_strand_id
1 'polypeptide(L)'
;MENTPLLPEDVTRTSLKRVHLSMCVITCLHYVSSVIGSLVVSEYTFQYVSATLQGDRNSKHVTSDHARSNENCSTHQNEAQHESAQWNAYFVYAEYGPGVFVIVFGGILSDYLGRKLFILLPVLGTFLQYLSSLVVVQYNLDIKYIFIGCVLSGFSGTHYTLHLALCGSVADVSSYDKSRTFSLALLHLYAGVGSAVAQMSTGYMIKYLGYSMPCLVSVALCFLNFLAALYIPETLPKSIRKPTTDTFVHKLSQFFAFYTSSSNLREGKVWQFVLCLVSLTLIITPLTTRQSMDIMYFLGQPFCFTSEEIGWFNSANSLVVLSAGCGVISLNPLPVIKGIMSRLVNENRQGALFANVYFLEAVCRLAGSSVFFNIYADTQYLMRGFVYLVYSGFFAVGAILMMFDMSQFFWQDQRRKRKDESSVEQI
;
A
#
# COMPACT_ATOMS: atom_id res chain seq x y z
N MET A 1 -23.94 27.64 0.98
CA MET A 1 -23.81 27.07 2.34
C MET A 1 -22.34 26.84 2.55
N GLU A 2 -21.74 27.65 3.41
CA GLU A 2 -20.31 27.63 3.72
C GLU A 2 -19.91 26.27 4.28
N ASN A 3 -18.89 25.68 3.66
CA ASN A 3 -18.29 24.41 4.06
C ASN A 3 -17.42 24.62 5.31
N THR A 4 -18.04 24.73 6.46
CA THR A 4 -17.34 24.69 7.75
C THR A 4 -16.79 23.28 7.98
N PRO A 5 -15.52 23.12 8.39
CA PRO A 5 -14.99 21.83 8.79
C PRO A 5 -15.81 21.26 9.96
N LEU A 6 -15.99 19.93 9.98
CA LEU A 6 -16.81 19.22 10.98
C LEU A 6 -16.29 19.31 12.42
N LEU A 7 -15.17 19.96 12.65
CA LEU A 7 -14.61 20.20 13.98
C LEU A 7 -15.24 21.45 14.62
N PRO A 8 -15.48 21.44 15.95
CA PRO A 8 -15.92 22.61 16.70
C PRO A 8 -15.01 23.82 16.45
N GLU A 9 -15.57 25.03 16.43
CA GLU A 9 -14.83 26.29 16.19
C GLU A 9 -13.66 26.54 17.15
N ASP A 10 -13.62 25.84 18.29
CA ASP A 10 -12.56 25.92 19.30
C ASP A 10 -11.24 25.20 18.92
N VAL A 11 -11.21 24.45 17.80
CA VAL A 11 -9.98 23.81 17.33
C VAL A 11 -9.12 24.84 16.62
N THR A 12 -8.20 25.44 17.34
CA THR A 12 -7.26 26.43 16.81
C THR A 12 -6.49 25.87 15.59
N ARG A 13 -6.18 26.76 14.62
CA ARG A 13 -5.38 26.45 13.41
C ARG A 13 -4.07 25.69 13.72
N THR A 14 -3.55 25.86 14.93
CA THR A 14 -2.36 25.17 15.46
C THR A 14 -2.65 23.70 15.78
N SER A 15 -3.85 23.38 16.27
CA SER A 15 -4.28 22.01 16.54
C SER A 15 -4.44 21.21 15.24
N LEU A 16 -5.01 21.81 14.20
CA LEU A 16 -5.13 21.19 12.87
C LEU A 16 -3.77 20.82 12.28
N LYS A 17 -2.80 21.74 12.34
CA LYS A 17 -1.43 21.47 11.87
C LYS A 17 -0.76 20.32 12.63
N ARG A 18 -0.98 20.22 13.95
CA ARG A 18 -0.45 19.11 14.77
C ARG A 18 -1.06 17.76 14.36
N VAL A 19 -2.36 17.72 14.09
CA VAL A 19 -3.04 16.49 13.65
C VAL A 19 -2.48 16.03 12.29
N HIS A 20 -2.34 16.92 11.32
CA HIS A 20 -1.72 16.60 10.03
C HIS A 20 -0.30 16.09 10.17
N LEU A 21 0.52 16.76 10.98
CA LEU A 21 1.90 16.33 11.22
C LEU A 21 1.96 14.94 11.85
N SER A 22 1.09 14.66 12.83
CA SER A 22 1.01 13.33 13.47
C SER A 22 0.65 12.25 12.47
N MET A 23 -0.28 12.50 11.54
CA MET A 23 -0.65 11.56 10.47
C MET A 23 0.53 11.29 9.52
N CYS A 24 1.27 12.34 9.14
CA CYS A 24 2.47 12.20 8.31
C CYS A 24 3.56 11.39 9.01
N VAL A 25 3.79 11.62 10.31
CA VAL A 25 4.76 10.86 11.12
C VAL A 25 4.36 9.38 11.20
N ILE A 26 3.09 9.08 11.50
CA ILE A 26 2.58 7.71 11.55
C ILE A 26 2.76 7.01 10.20
N THR A 27 2.43 7.69 9.11
CA THR A 27 2.62 7.16 7.76
C THR A 27 4.09 6.87 7.47
N CYS A 28 4.98 7.81 7.76
CA CYS A 28 6.41 7.65 7.55
C CYS A 28 6.97 6.46 8.35
N LEU A 29 6.71 6.41 9.67
CA LEU A 29 7.17 5.33 10.54
C LEU A 29 6.62 3.97 10.10
N HIS A 30 5.34 3.91 9.69
CA HIS A 30 4.73 2.70 9.19
C HIS A 30 5.42 2.18 7.93
N TYR A 31 5.66 3.05 6.94
CA TYR A 31 6.31 2.64 5.71
C TYR A 31 7.78 2.26 5.92
N VAL A 32 8.52 3.03 6.71
CA VAL A 32 9.91 2.69 7.03
C VAL A 32 10.00 1.32 7.68
N SER A 33 9.22 1.07 8.73
CA SER A 33 9.23 -0.21 9.44
C SER A 33 8.77 -1.38 8.57
N SER A 34 7.68 -1.19 7.80
CA SER A 34 7.12 -2.25 6.95
C SER A 34 8.04 -2.61 5.78
N VAL A 35 8.71 -1.63 5.19
CA VAL A 35 9.65 -1.87 4.08
C VAL A 35 10.88 -2.61 4.59
N ILE A 36 11.46 -2.21 5.73
CA ILE A 36 12.58 -2.94 6.34
C ILE A 36 12.17 -4.39 6.60
N GLY A 37 11.04 -4.60 7.27
CA GLY A 37 10.57 -5.93 7.65
C GLY A 37 10.26 -6.82 6.45
N SER A 38 9.58 -6.29 5.41
CA SER A 38 9.23 -7.06 4.22
C SER A 38 10.44 -7.46 3.38
N LEU A 39 11.45 -6.57 3.25
CA LEU A 39 12.70 -6.87 2.56
C LEU A 39 13.44 -8.01 3.27
N VAL A 40 13.60 -7.91 4.59
CA VAL A 40 14.28 -8.92 5.39
C VAL A 40 13.57 -10.26 5.29
N VAL A 41 12.24 -10.29 5.43
CA VAL A 41 11.46 -11.54 5.35
C VAL A 41 11.62 -12.20 3.96
N SER A 42 11.53 -11.42 2.88
CA SER A 42 11.64 -11.96 1.52
C SER A 42 13.05 -12.51 1.24
N GLU A 43 14.09 -11.79 1.64
CA GLU A 43 15.47 -12.20 1.43
C GLU A 43 15.87 -13.37 2.34
N TYR A 44 15.47 -13.35 3.62
CA TYR A 44 15.67 -14.47 4.54
C TYR A 44 14.99 -15.75 4.05
N THR A 45 13.76 -15.63 3.51
CA THR A 45 13.04 -16.77 2.93
C THR A 45 13.80 -17.39 1.78
N PHE A 46 14.37 -16.58 0.88
CA PHE A 46 15.18 -17.05 -0.22
C PHE A 46 16.43 -17.79 0.28
N GLN A 47 17.16 -17.23 1.23
CA GLN A 47 18.37 -17.85 1.77
C GLN A 47 18.04 -19.14 2.56
N TYR A 48 16.96 -19.15 3.32
CA TYR A 48 16.49 -20.32 4.06
C TYR A 48 16.16 -21.50 3.10
N VAL A 49 15.40 -21.22 2.04
CA VAL A 49 15.04 -22.23 1.02
C VAL A 49 16.28 -22.71 0.28
N SER A 50 17.16 -21.80 -0.12
CA SER A 50 18.42 -22.15 -0.80
C SER A 50 19.30 -23.08 0.06
N ALA A 51 19.46 -22.78 1.35
CA ALA A 51 20.21 -23.61 2.29
C ALA A 51 19.56 -25.00 2.48
N THR A 52 18.24 -25.05 2.51
CA THR A 52 17.48 -26.31 2.67
C THR A 52 17.65 -27.23 1.45
N LEU A 53 17.61 -26.68 0.25
CA LEU A 53 17.78 -27.44 -1.00
C LEU A 53 19.22 -27.94 -1.21
N GLN A 54 20.22 -27.22 -0.72
CA GLN A 54 21.62 -27.64 -0.77
C GLN A 54 21.95 -28.79 0.19
N GLY A 55 20.99 -29.26 0.97
CA GLY A 55 21.16 -30.41 1.86
C GLY A 55 21.98 -30.12 3.11
N ASP A 56 22.34 -28.88 3.36
CA ASP A 56 23.09 -28.45 4.54
C ASP A 56 22.18 -28.36 5.77
N ARG A 57 21.50 -29.49 6.07
CA ARG A 57 20.61 -29.63 7.23
C ARG A 57 21.28 -29.41 8.57
N ASN A 58 22.62 -29.41 8.62
CA ASN A 58 23.39 -29.13 9.85
C ASN A 58 23.74 -27.65 10.01
N SER A 59 23.67 -26.84 8.96
CA SER A 59 23.81 -25.40 9.03
C SER A 59 22.44 -24.77 9.32
N LYS A 60 21.90 -24.99 10.52
CA LYS A 60 20.71 -24.26 11.03
C LYS A 60 20.96 -22.75 11.21
N HIS A 61 22.14 -22.28 10.86
CA HIS A 61 22.52 -20.87 10.87
C HIS A 61 22.54 -20.34 9.43
N VAL A 62 21.49 -19.62 9.03
CA VAL A 62 21.56 -18.69 7.90
C VAL A 62 22.45 -17.54 8.37
N THR A 63 23.77 -17.72 8.22
CA THR A 63 24.75 -16.72 8.62
C THR A 63 24.88 -15.66 7.54
N SER A 64 25.24 -14.44 7.95
CA SER A 64 25.55 -13.32 7.06
C SER A 64 26.66 -13.59 6.04
N ASP A 65 27.41 -14.69 6.23
CA ASP A 65 28.48 -15.09 5.33
C ASP A 65 27.95 -15.58 3.97
N HIS A 66 26.75 -16.16 3.93
CA HIS A 66 26.07 -16.51 2.67
C HIS A 66 25.59 -15.26 1.88
N ALA A 67 25.30 -14.17 2.55
CA ALA A 67 24.99 -12.88 1.91
C ALA A 67 26.23 -12.19 1.31
N ARG A 68 27.45 -12.65 1.68
CA ARG A 68 28.73 -12.08 1.23
C ARG A 68 29.34 -12.76 0.01
N SER A 69 28.98 -14.01 -0.30
CA SER A 69 29.64 -14.77 -1.34
C SER A 69 28.92 -14.69 -2.68
N ASN A 70 29.35 -13.79 -3.55
CA ASN A 70 29.00 -13.79 -4.99
C ASN A 70 29.52 -15.03 -5.76
N GLU A 71 30.25 -15.94 -5.10
CA GLU A 71 31.02 -16.96 -5.78
C GLU A 71 30.23 -18.20 -6.23
N ASN A 72 28.98 -18.38 -5.75
CA ASN A 72 28.21 -19.59 -6.08
C ASN A 72 26.77 -19.28 -6.51
N CYS A 73 26.63 -18.57 -7.62
CA CYS A 73 25.37 -18.54 -8.36
C CYS A 73 25.19 -19.90 -9.06
N SER A 74 24.80 -20.93 -8.31
CA SER A 74 24.77 -22.34 -8.74
C SER A 74 23.45 -22.72 -9.45
N THR A 75 23.48 -23.89 -10.12
CA THR A 75 22.36 -24.46 -10.90
C THR A 75 21.07 -24.70 -10.05
N HIS A 76 21.20 -24.93 -8.74
CA HIS A 76 20.09 -25.12 -7.81
C HIS A 76 19.33 -23.83 -7.46
N GLN A 77 19.81 -22.68 -7.91
CA GLN A 77 19.22 -21.39 -7.57
C GLN A 77 17.87 -21.14 -8.24
N ASN A 78 17.60 -21.76 -9.40
CA ASN A 78 16.30 -21.65 -10.06
C ASN A 78 15.19 -22.34 -9.23
N GLU A 79 15.51 -23.49 -8.62
CA GLU A 79 14.58 -24.20 -7.74
C GLU A 79 14.32 -23.42 -6.45
N ALA A 80 15.37 -22.85 -5.87
CA ALA A 80 15.24 -21.96 -4.71
C ALA A 80 14.42 -20.71 -5.02
N GLN A 81 14.56 -20.12 -6.21
CA GLN A 81 13.72 -18.97 -6.65
C GLN A 81 12.25 -19.37 -6.77
N HIS A 82 11.98 -20.53 -7.38
CA HIS A 82 10.61 -21.04 -7.54
C HIS A 82 9.93 -21.24 -6.18
N GLU A 83 10.57 -22.00 -5.29
CA GLU A 83 10.01 -22.30 -3.96
C GLU A 83 9.88 -21.06 -3.09
N SER A 84 10.87 -20.15 -3.11
CA SER A 84 10.81 -18.89 -2.37
C SER A 84 9.69 -17.96 -2.87
N ALA A 85 9.44 -17.94 -4.19
CA ALA A 85 8.32 -17.19 -4.75
C ALA A 85 6.98 -17.74 -4.25
N GLN A 86 6.82 -19.06 -4.16
CA GLN A 86 5.62 -19.69 -3.61
C GLN A 86 5.43 -19.34 -2.12
N TRP A 87 6.49 -19.40 -1.30
CA TRP A 87 6.41 -19.02 0.11
C TRP A 87 5.99 -17.55 0.30
N ASN A 88 6.56 -16.64 -0.48
CA ASN A 88 6.16 -15.24 -0.45
C ASN A 88 4.69 -15.05 -0.86
N ALA A 89 4.21 -15.81 -1.87
CA ALA A 89 2.79 -15.80 -2.23
C ALA A 89 1.91 -16.26 -1.06
N TYR A 90 2.28 -17.34 -0.37
CA TYR A 90 1.53 -17.85 0.78
C TYR A 90 1.50 -16.84 1.94
N PHE A 91 2.58 -16.13 2.23
CA PHE A 91 2.59 -15.06 3.23
C PHE A 91 1.63 -13.94 2.85
N VAL A 92 1.60 -13.54 1.57
CA VAL A 92 0.63 -12.56 1.05
C VAL A 92 -0.81 -13.06 1.24
N TYR A 93 -1.10 -14.33 0.96
CA TYR A 93 -2.45 -14.88 1.15
C TYR A 93 -2.86 -14.91 2.62
N ALA A 94 -1.95 -15.25 3.52
CA ALA A 94 -2.19 -15.26 4.95
C ALA A 94 -2.45 -13.86 5.52
N GLU A 95 -1.78 -12.84 4.98
CA GLU A 95 -1.93 -11.45 5.41
C GLU A 95 -3.15 -10.78 4.76
N TYR A 96 -3.23 -10.80 3.43
CA TYR A 96 -4.27 -10.03 2.71
C TYR A 96 -5.60 -10.75 2.59
N GLY A 97 -5.64 -12.09 2.70
CA GLY A 97 -6.89 -12.85 2.70
C GLY A 97 -7.86 -12.36 3.77
N PRO A 98 -7.51 -12.45 5.07
CA PRO A 98 -8.34 -11.87 6.14
C PRO A 98 -8.45 -10.33 6.01
N GLY A 99 -7.39 -9.64 5.59
CA GLY A 99 -7.35 -8.19 5.44
C GLY A 99 -8.43 -7.63 4.51
N VAL A 100 -8.71 -8.31 3.39
CA VAL A 100 -9.78 -7.91 2.44
C VAL A 100 -11.14 -7.83 3.14
N PHE A 101 -11.46 -8.79 4.02
CA PHE A 101 -12.70 -8.74 4.79
C PHE A 101 -12.69 -7.59 5.80
N VAL A 102 -11.58 -7.41 6.52
CA VAL A 102 -11.47 -6.34 7.54
C VAL A 102 -11.59 -4.95 6.92
N ILE A 103 -11.10 -4.72 5.70
CA ILE A 103 -11.25 -3.42 5.01
C ILE A 103 -12.72 -3.09 4.75
N VAL A 104 -13.53 -4.07 4.33
CA VAL A 104 -14.97 -3.88 4.12
C VAL A 104 -15.64 -3.46 5.44
N PHE A 105 -15.35 -4.19 6.51
CA PHE A 105 -15.85 -3.84 7.86
C PHE A 105 -15.32 -2.49 8.33
N GLY A 106 -14.03 -2.22 8.13
CA GLY A 106 -13.37 -0.97 8.49
C GLY A 106 -13.98 0.24 7.81
N GLY A 107 -14.26 0.13 6.51
CA GLY A 107 -14.94 1.18 5.74
C GLY A 107 -16.33 1.50 6.26
N ILE A 108 -17.09 0.46 6.66
CA ILE A 108 -18.44 0.61 7.19
C ILE A 108 -18.42 1.11 8.65
N LEU A 109 -17.55 0.52 9.48
CA LEU A 109 -17.56 0.75 10.93
C LEU A 109 -16.78 1.98 11.37
N SER A 110 -15.84 2.50 10.56
CA SER A 110 -15.02 3.66 10.95
C SER A 110 -15.85 4.93 11.19
N ASP A 111 -16.99 5.09 10.50
CA ASP A 111 -17.91 6.21 10.69
C ASP A 111 -18.72 6.11 12.00
N TYR A 112 -18.77 4.91 12.63
CA TYR A 112 -19.51 4.66 13.87
C TYR A 112 -18.61 4.55 15.08
N LEU A 113 -17.52 3.79 14.97
CA LEU A 113 -16.58 3.53 16.07
C LEU A 113 -15.53 4.65 16.23
N GLY A 114 -15.32 5.44 15.17
CA GLY A 114 -14.29 6.46 15.09
C GLY A 114 -13.08 6.03 14.30
N ARG A 115 -12.28 6.99 13.86
CA ARG A 115 -11.11 6.76 12.99
C ARG A 115 -9.91 6.18 13.75
N LYS A 116 -9.71 6.59 14.99
CA LYS A 116 -8.55 6.21 15.81
C LYS A 116 -8.39 4.71 15.97
N LEU A 117 -9.48 3.97 16.17
CA LEU A 117 -9.44 2.50 16.31
C LEU A 117 -8.85 1.83 15.05
N PHE A 118 -9.27 2.30 13.86
CA PHE A 118 -8.82 1.79 12.57
C PHE A 118 -7.42 2.28 12.15
N ILE A 119 -6.82 3.17 12.94
CA ILE A 119 -5.37 3.49 12.88
C ILE A 119 -4.60 2.55 13.82
N LEU A 120 -5.07 2.36 15.05
CA LEU A 120 -4.36 1.60 16.08
C LEU A 120 -4.29 0.10 15.76
N LEU A 121 -5.39 -0.50 15.29
CA LEU A 121 -5.44 -1.94 15.00
C LEU A 121 -4.41 -2.38 13.95
N PRO A 122 -4.32 -1.76 12.76
CA PRO A 122 -3.33 -2.16 11.76
C PRO A 122 -1.88 -1.92 12.21
N VAL A 123 -1.63 -0.83 12.95
CA VAL A 123 -0.29 -0.55 13.48
C VAL A 123 0.13 -1.61 14.49
N LEU A 124 -0.78 -2.05 15.38
CA LEU A 124 -0.54 -3.16 16.30
C LEU A 124 -0.31 -4.48 15.54
N GLY A 125 -1.12 -4.75 14.52
CA GLY A 125 -0.97 -5.96 13.70
C GLY A 125 0.38 -6.03 13.00
N THR A 126 0.83 -4.92 12.42
CA THR A 126 2.15 -4.81 11.80
C THR A 126 3.28 -5.02 12.81
N PHE A 127 3.15 -4.48 14.02
CA PHE A 127 4.09 -4.73 15.11
C PHE A 127 4.18 -6.22 15.45
N LEU A 128 3.05 -6.91 15.62
CA LEU A 128 3.01 -8.35 15.91
C LEU A 128 3.56 -9.19 14.75
N GLN A 129 3.33 -8.79 13.50
CA GLN A 129 3.86 -9.44 12.31
C GLN A 129 5.40 -9.44 12.32
N TYR A 130 6.03 -8.27 12.47
CA TYR A 130 7.48 -8.21 12.46
C TYR A 130 8.12 -8.70 13.75
N LEU A 131 7.41 -8.66 14.87
CA LEU A 131 7.85 -9.33 16.10
C LEU A 131 7.94 -10.85 15.90
N SER A 132 6.94 -11.48 15.27
CA SER A 132 7.00 -12.90 14.93
C SER A 132 8.14 -13.22 13.97
N SER A 133 8.37 -12.37 12.97
CA SER A 133 9.48 -12.51 12.01
C SER A 133 10.84 -12.40 12.71
N LEU A 134 10.99 -11.45 13.65
CA LEU A 134 12.21 -11.32 14.47
C LEU A 134 12.50 -12.60 15.27
N VAL A 135 11.47 -13.18 15.90
CA VAL A 135 11.62 -14.43 16.65
C VAL A 135 12.07 -15.57 15.74
N VAL A 136 11.47 -15.69 14.53
CA VAL A 136 11.85 -16.73 13.57
C VAL A 136 13.30 -16.56 13.13
N VAL A 137 13.70 -15.34 12.76
CA VAL A 137 15.07 -15.04 12.31
C VAL A 137 16.09 -15.21 13.43
N GLN A 138 15.79 -14.73 14.65
CA GLN A 138 16.71 -14.75 15.78
C GLN A 138 16.99 -16.16 16.29
N TYR A 139 15.97 -17.01 16.30
CA TYR A 139 16.09 -18.39 16.81
C TYR A 139 16.21 -19.44 15.70
N ASN A 140 16.34 -18.99 14.42
CA ASN A 140 16.41 -19.87 13.25
C ASN A 140 15.29 -20.92 13.22
N LEU A 141 14.05 -20.48 13.46
CA LEU A 141 12.88 -21.34 13.42
C LEU A 141 12.45 -21.62 11.97
N ASP A 142 11.56 -22.60 11.79
CA ASP A 142 10.95 -22.87 10.48
C ASP A 142 10.18 -21.63 10.01
N ILE A 143 10.36 -21.26 8.73
CA ILE A 143 9.70 -20.10 8.10
C ILE A 143 8.17 -20.15 8.18
N LYS A 144 7.59 -21.34 8.41
CA LYS A 144 6.15 -21.51 8.64
C LYS A 144 5.64 -20.67 9.82
N TYR A 145 6.45 -20.40 10.82
CA TYR A 145 6.02 -19.59 11.95
C TYR A 145 5.79 -18.11 11.61
N ILE A 146 6.32 -17.63 10.47
CA ILE A 146 6.03 -16.29 9.93
C ILE A 146 4.53 -16.14 9.62
N PHE A 147 3.82 -17.22 9.25
CA PHE A 147 2.38 -17.20 9.03
C PHE A 147 1.58 -16.66 10.21
N ILE A 148 2.01 -16.92 11.44
CA ILE A 148 1.32 -16.44 12.63
C ILE A 148 1.24 -14.91 12.61
N GLY A 149 2.36 -14.25 12.34
CA GLY A 149 2.40 -12.80 12.22
C GLY A 149 1.59 -12.25 11.04
N CYS A 150 1.67 -12.91 9.88
CA CYS A 150 0.90 -12.53 8.69
C CYS A 150 -0.61 -12.60 8.95
N VAL A 151 -1.09 -13.66 9.57
CA VAL A 151 -2.51 -13.82 9.92
C VAL A 151 -2.96 -12.77 10.94
N LEU A 152 -2.14 -12.48 11.97
CA LEU A 152 -2.45 -11.44 12.96
C LEU A 152 -2.53 -10.05 12.30
N SER A 153 -1.60 -9.73 11.39
CA SER A 153 -1.64 -8.50 10.58
C SER A 153 -2.89 -8.45 9.71
N GLY A 154 -3.26 -9.55 9.06
CA GLY A 154 -4.45 -9.65 8.24
C GLY A 154 -5.74 -9.34 9.01
N PHE A 155 -5.94 -9.96 10.17
CA PHE A 155 -7.10 -9.70 11.02
C PHE A 155 -7.10 -8.29 11.64
N SER A 156 -5.97 -7.62 11.72
CA SER A 156 -5.92 -6.21 12.12
C SER A 156 -6.29 -5.24 11.00
N GLY A 157 -6.34 -5.69 9.75
CA GLY A 157 -6.78 -4.93 8.57
C GLY A 157 -5.68 -4.47 7.63
N THR A 158 -4.44 -4.84 7.87
CA THR A 158 -3.27 -4.49 7.03
C THR A 158 -3.05 -2.98 6.86
N HIS A 159 -2.04 -2.59 6.08
CA HIS A 159 -1.78 -1.17 5.76
C HIS A 159 -2.91 -0.49 4.96
N TYR A 160 -3.77 -1.24 4.26
CA TYR A 160 -4.88 -0.64 3.51
C TYR A 160 -5.95 -0.05 4.43
N THR A 161 -6.27 -0.74 5.55
CA THR A 161 -7.19 -0.19 6.57
C THR A 161 -6.57 1.02 7.28
N LEU A 162 -5.25 1.01 7.52
CA LEU A 162 -4.53 2.17 8.05
C LEU A 162 -4.68 3.37 7.11
N HIS A 163 -4.41 3.19 5.81
CA HIS A 163 -4.53 4.26 4.82
C HIS A 163 -5.97 4.76 4.69
N LEU A 164 -6.95 3.86 4.69
CA LEU A 164 -8.36 4.22 4.70
C LEU A 164 -8.67 5.16 5.88
N ALA A 165 -8.23 4.79 7.08
CA ALA A 165 -8.47 5.57 8.29
C ALA A 165 -7.73 6.93 8.27
N LEU A 166 -6.47 6.96 7.81
CA LEU A 166 -5.69 8.19 7.68
C LEU A 166 -6.29 9.14 6.63
N CYS A 167 -6.66 8.64 5.44
CA CYS A 167 -7.32 9.45 4.42
C CYS A 167 -8.68 9.97 4.87
N GLY A 168 -9.46 9.15 5.59
CA GLY A 168 -10.69 9.57 6.24
C GLY A 168 -10.45 10.69 7.27
N SER A 169 -9.44 10.53 8.13
CA SER A 169 -9.07 11.54 9.12
C SER A 169 -8.61 12.85 8.48
N VAL A 170 -7.84 12.78 7.39
CA VAL A 170 -7.46 13.98 6.61
C VAL A 170 -8.70 14.66 6.01
N ALA A 171 -9.64 13.86 5.49
CA ALA A 171 -10.88 14.38 4.93
C ALA A 171 -11.76 15.09 5.99
N ASP A 172 -11.77 14.57 7.22
CA ASP A 172 -12.53 15.15 8.34
C ASP A 172 -11.96 16.50 8.81
N VAL A 173 -10.63 16.67 8.69
CA VAL A 173 -9.88 17.85 9.21
C VAL A 173 -9.63 18.90 8.13
N SER A 174 -9.60 18.53 6.85
CA SER A 174 -9.29 19.43 5.74
C SER A 174 -10.56 19.99 5.10
N SER A 175 -10.54 21.31 4.76
CA SER A 175 -11.56 21.89 3.89
C SER A 175 -11.60 21.20 2.53
N TYR A 176 -12.77 21.15 1.90
CA TYR A 176 -13.05 20.36 0.68
C TYR A 176 -12.17 20.71 -0.53
N ASP A 177 -11.44 21.79 -0.52
CA ASP A 177 -10.73 22.37 -1.65
C ASP A 177 -9.29 21.85 -1.81
N LYS A 178 -8.44 22.59 -2.52
CA LYS A 178 -7.02 22.34 -2.81
C LYS A 178 -6.21 21.87 -1.58
N SER A 179 -6.61 22.29 -0.38
CA SER A 179 -6.00 21.90 0.89
C SER A 179 -6.07 20.38 1.16
N ARG A 180 -7.22 19.72 0.85
CA ARG A 180 -7.38 18.27 1.04
C ARG A 180 -6.49 17.47 0.11
N THR A 181 -6.46 17.84 -1.19
CA THR A 181 -5.61 17.18 -2.18
C THR A 181 -4.13 17.31 -1.81
N PHE A 182 -3.71 18.48 -1.36
CA PHE A 182 -2.35 18.71 -0.89
C PHE A 182 -2.00 17.87 0.35
N SER A 183 -2.90 17.78 1.33
CA SER A 183 -2.68 16.97 2.54
C SER A 183 -2.58 15.48 2.24
N LEU A 184 -3.40 14.97 1.32
CA LEU A 184 -3.31 13.57 0.85
C LEU A 184 -2.00 13.33 0.08
N ALA A 185 -1.56 14.28 -0.75
CA ALA A 185 -0.29 14.20 -1.45
C ALA A 185 0.90 14.16 -0.48
N LEU A 186 0.85 14.94 0.61
CA LEU A 186 1.86 14.90 1.67
C LEU A 186 1.97 13.53 2.34
N LEU A 187 0.86 12.83 2.61
CA LEU A 187 0.92 11.47 3.16
C LEU A 187 1.71 10.53 2.24
N HIS A 188 1.43 10.57 0.94
CA HIS A 188 2.14 9.73 -0.04
C HIS A 188 3.61 10.16 -0.21
N LEU A 189 3.92 11.45 -0.08
CA LEU A 189 5.29 11.95 -0.11
C LEU A 189 6.12 11.38 1.06
N TYR A 190 5.60 11.44 2.27
CA TYR A 190 6.28 10.87 3.45
C TYR A 190 6.42 9.36 3.36
N ALA A 191 5.43 8.66 2.82
CA ALA A 191 5.51 7.23 2.54
C ALA A 191 6.64 6.91 1.55
N GLY A 192 6.73 7.64 0.44
CA GLY A 192 7.74 7.42 -0.61
C GLY A 192 9.16 7.71 -0.13
N VAL A 193 9.39 8.85 0.54
CA VAL A 193 10.71 9.18 1.11
C VAL A 193 11.12 8.15 2.16
N GLY A 194 10.22 7.80 3.08
CA GLY A 194 10.47 6.78 4.09
C GLY A 194 10.84 5.43 3.47
N SER A 195 10.11 5.00 2.44
CA SER A 195 10.40 3.75 1.71
C SER A 195 11.77 3.76 1.05
N ALA A 196 12.16 4.85 0.39
CA ALA A 196 13.46 4.96 -0.27
C ALA A 196 14.61 4.83 0.72
N VAL A 197 14.54 5.57 1.82
CA VAL A 197 15.56 5.51 2.89
C VAL A 197 15.61 4.12 3.53
N ALA A 198 14.44 3.51 3.79
CA ALA A 198 14.34 2.18 4.36
C ALA A 198 14.99 1.12 3.47
N GLN A 199 14.73 1.13 2.16
CA GLN A 199 15.27 0.14 1.22
C GLN A 199 16.79 0.21 1.14
N MET A 200 17.33 1.42 1.01
CA MET A 200 18.77 1.61 0.97
C MET A 200 19.43 1.16 2.28
N SER A 201 18.92 1.61 3.43
CA SER A 201 19.49 1.26 4.74
C SER A 201 19.40 -0.24 5.04
N THR A 202 18.31 -0.91 4.63
CA THR A 202 18.13 -2.35 4.87
C THR A 202 19.18 -3.18 4.15
N GLY A 203 19.51 -2.87 2.89
CA GLY A 203 20.55 -3.56 2.15
C GLY A 203 21.91 -3.52 2.85
N TYR A 204 22.30 -2.35 3.34
CA TYR A 204 23.53 -2.20 4.15
C TYR A 204 23.45 -2.95 5.48
N MET A 205 22.32 -2.87 6.19
CA MET A 205 22.15 -3.57 7.47
C MET A 205 22.24 -5.09 7.31
N ILE A 206 21.63 -5.66 6.27
CA ILE A 206 21.73 -7.11 6.00
C ILE A 206 23.19 -7.48 5.71
N LYS A 207 23.87 -6.72 4.84
CA LYS A 207 25.26 -6.99 4.45
C LYS A 207 26.26 -6.99 5.63
N TYR A 208 26.12 -6.02 6.54
CA TYR A 208 27.11 -5.82 7.61
C TYR A 208 26.70 -6.41 8.97
N LEU A 209 25.40 -6.50 9.25
CA LEU A 209 24.86 -6.87 10.57
C LEU A 209 24.00 -8.15 10.53
N GLY A 210 23.79 -8.74 9.32
CA GLY A 210 22.94 -9.92 9.14
C GLY A 210 21.45 -9.59 9.25
N TYR A 211 20.60 -10.62 9.26
CA TYR A 211 19.15 -10.48 9.20
C TYR A 211 18.49 -10.03 10.52
N SER A 212 19.07 -10.40 11.67
CA SER A 212 18.48 -10.13 12.98
C SER A 212 18.41 -8.64 13.32
N MET A 213 19.45 -7.87 12.98
CA MET A 213 19.49 -6.43 13.31
C MET A 213 18.44 -5.61 12.55
N PRO A 214 18.27 -5.72 11.22
CA PRO A 214 17.20 -4.98 10.54
C PRO A 214 15.80 -5.44 10.98
N CYS A 215 15.58 -6.73 11.32
CA CYS A 215 14.34 -7.17 11.97
C CYS A 215 14.09 -6.43 13.29
N LEU A 216 15.11 -6.33 14.15
CA LEU A 216 15.01 -5.62 15.44
C LEU A 216 14.67 -4.14 15.23
N VAL A 217 15.32 -3.48 14.26
CA VAL A 217 15.05 -2.08 13.92
C VAL A 217 13.61 -1.92 13.41
N SER A 218 13.12 -2.82 12.56
CA SER A 218 11.73 -2.83 12.08
C SER A 218 10.74 -2.92 13.26
N VAL A 219 10.96 -3.86 14.18
CA VAL A 219 10.12 -4.04 15.39
C VAL A 219 10.14 -2.80 16.28
N ALA A 220 11.32 -2.21 16.52
CA ALA A 220 11.46 -1.00 17.33
C ALA A 220 10.71 0.20 16.70
N LEU A 221 10.81 0.37 15.39
CA LEU A 221 10.07 1.40 14.66
C LEU A 221 8.56 1.16 14.66
N CYS A 222 8.10 -0.10 14.53
CA CYS A 222 6.69 -0.45 14.66
C CYS A 222 6.16 -0.13 16.06
N PHE A 223 6.94 -0.42 17.11
CA PHE A 223 6.57 -0.08 18.48
C PHE A 223 6.50 1.43 18.70
N LEU A 224 7.48 2.19 18.17
CA LEU A 224 7.45 3.65 18.20
C LEU A 224 6.24 4.20 17.46
N ASN A 225 5.90 3.62 16.31
CA ASN A 225 4.71 3.98 15.54
C ASN A 225 3.42 3.70 16.32
N PHE A 226 3.35 2.59 17.04
CA PHE A 226 2.21 2.27 17.90
C PHE A 226 2.06 3.30 19.02
N LEU A 227 3.16 3.69 19.68
CA LEU A 227 3.14 4.76 20.69
C LEU A 227 2.68 6.10 20.07
N ALA A 228 3.19 6.46 18.90
CA ALA A 228 2.75 7.68 18.19
C ALA A 228 1.26 7.65 17.85
N ALA A 229 0.74 6.50 17.42
CA ALA A 229 -0.67 6.34 17.12
C ALA A 229 -1.60 6.45 18.36
N LEU A 230 -1.10 6.11 19.56
CA LEU A 230 -1.86 6.32 20.80
C LEU A 230 -2.10 7.81 21.10
N TYR A 231 -1.17 8.69 20.71
CA TYR A 231 -1.28 10.13 20.94
C TYR A 231 -2.14 10.88 19.92
N ILE A 232 -2.50 10.24 18.79
CA ILE A 232 -3.36 10.90 17.79
C ILE A 232 -4.76 11.14 18.39
N PRO A 233 -5.32 12.36 18.28
CA PRO A 233 -6.68 12.63 18.71
C PRO A 233 -7.69 11.96 17.79
N GLU A 234 -8.88 11.64 18.33
CA GLU A 234 -10.00 11.18 17.51
C GLU A 234 -10.51 12.36 16.64
N THR A 235 -10.57 12.14 15.31
CA THR A 235 -11.01 13.17 14.37
C THR A 235 -12.51 13.18 14.16
N LEU A 236 -13.21 12.09 14.51
CA LEU A 236 -14.65 11.97 14.42
C LEU A 236 -15.29 11.92 15.82
N PRO A 237 -15.67 13.06 16.42
CA PRO A 237 -16.25 13.12 17.76
C PRO A 237 -17.58 12.37 17.82
N LYS A 238 -17.90 11.82 19.00
CA LYS A 238 -19.10 10.98 19.23
C LYS A 238 -20.41 11.68 18.85
N SER A 239 -20.46 13.01 18.96
CA SER A 239 -21.64 13.83 18.64
C SER A 239 -22.01 13.85 17.15
N ILE A 240 -21.03 13.60 16.28
CA ILE A 240 -21.21 13.66 14.81
C ILE A 240 -21.33 12.26 14.20
N ARG A 241 -21.01 11.20 14.97
CA ARG A 241 -21.11 9.81 14.50
C ARG A 241 -22.54 9.47 14.13
N LYS A 242 -22.72 8.81 12.99
CA LYS A 242 -24.05 8.40 12.54
C LYS A 242 -24.67 7.39 13.51
N PRO A 243 -25.95 7.53 13.90
CA PRO A 243 -26.62 6.52 14.71
C PRO A 243 -26.70 5.17 13.96
N THR A 244 -26.55 4.08 14.68
CA THR A 244 -26.54 2.71 14.13
C THR A 244 -27.98 2.21 13.91
N THR A 245 -28.77 2.86 13.07
CA THR A 245 -30.18 2.46 12.81
C THR A 245 -30.30 1.42 11.71
N ASP A 246 -29.33 1.34 10.78
CA ASP A 246 -29.38 0.42 9.66
C ASP A 246 -28.75 -0.95 10.01
N THR A 247 -29.41 -2.02 9.54
CA THR A 247 -28.89 -3.39 9.67
C THR A 247 -27.54 -3.50 8.95
N PHE A 248 -26.61 -4.26 9.53
CA PHE A 248 -25.29 -4.50 8.95
C PHE A 248 -25.35 -4.97 7.49
N VAL A 249 -26.29 -5.86 7.17
CA VAL A 249 -26.52 -6.37 5.80
C VAL A 249 -26.88 -5.25 4.83
N HIS A 250 -27.68 -4.27 5.27
CA HIS A 250 -28.03 -3.11 4.44
C HIS A 250 -26.81 -2.23 4.13
N LYS A 251 -25.93 -2.03 5.10
CA LYS A 251 -24.68 -1.28 4.90
C LYS A 251 -23.70 -2.00 3.98
N LEU A 252 -23.59 -3.32 4.12
CA LEU A 252 -22.79 -4.15 3.23
C LEU A 252 -23.32 -4.08 1.79
N SER A 253 -24.64 -4.15 1.64
CA SER A 253 -25.31 -3.95 0.34
C SER A 253 -25.01 -2.56 -0.23
N GLN A 254 -25.05 -1.50 0.59
CA GLN A 254 -24.68 -0.14 0.16
C GLN A 254 -23.20 -0.01 -0.24
N PHE A 255 -22.29 -0.73 0.42
CA PHE A 255 -20.87 -0.74 0.06
C PHE A 255 -20.68 -1.28 -1.36
N PHE A 256 -21.28 -2.42 -1.69
CA PHE A 256 -21.18 -2.99 -3.02
C PHE A 256 -22.06 -2.27 -4.06
N ALA A 257 -23.20 -1.72 -3.67
CA ALA A 257 -24.04 -0.89 -4.53
C ALA A 257 -23.35 0.41 -4.98
N PHE A 258 -22.24 0.79 -4.33
CA PHE A 258 -21.42 1.92 -4.74
C PHE A 258 -20.92 1.78 -6.19
N TYR A 259 -20.62 0.56 -6.64
CA TYR A 259 -20.13 0.29 -8.00
C TYR A 259 -21.25 0.30 -9.06
N THR A 260 -22.50 0.08 -8.66
CA THR A 260 -23.63 -0.11 -9.59
C THR A 260 -24.61 1.06 -9.59
N SER A 261 -24.65 1.87 -8.52
CA SER A 261 -25.63 2.95 -8.37
C SER A 261 -25.14 4.27 -8.95
N SER A 262 -25.81 4.73 -9.99
CA SER A 262 -25.56 6.06 -10.60
C SER A 262 -25.86 7.24 -9.66
N SER A 263 -26.67 7.02 -8.60
CA SER A 263 -27.04 8.07 -7.63
C SER A 263 -25.85 8.56 -6.77
N ASN A 264 -24.76 7.79 -6.70
CA ASN A 264 -23.54 8.16 -5.96
C ASN A 264 -22.64 9.10 -6.75
N LEU A 265 -22.86 9.20 -8.06
CA LEU A 265 -22.01 9.92 -9.02
C LEU A 265 -22.66 11.25 -9.40
N ARG A 266 -21.83 12.28 -9.62
CA ARG A 266 -22.27 13.55 -10.16
C ARG A 266 -22.62 13.41 -11.65
N GLU A 267 -23.78 13.92 -12.03
CA GLU A 267 -24.20 14.06 -13.46
C GLU A 267 -24.16 12.77 -14.29
N GLY A 268 -24.41 11.60 -13.67
CA GLY A 268 -24.53 10.33 -14.43
C GLY A 268 -23.25 9.84 -15.12
N LYS A 269 -22.06 10.29 -14.70
CA LYS A 269 -20.75 9.94 -15.28
C LYS A 269 -20.27 8.54 -14.88
N VAL A 270 -21.15 7.55 -14.93
CA VAL A 270 -20.86 6.15 -14.56
C VAL A 270 -19.72 5.59 -15.40
N TRP A 271 -19.75 5.84 -16.69
CA TRP A 271 -18.75 5.37 -17.64
C TRP A 271 -17.32 5.86 -17.29
N GLN A 272 -17.16 7.15 -16.97
CA GLN A 272 -15.84 7.69 -16.57
C GLN A 272 -15.35 7.07 -15.27
N PHE A 273 -16.24 6.88 -14.31
CA PHE A 273 -15.91 6.23 -13.04
C PHE A 273 -15.46 4.78 -13.24
N VAL A 274 -16.15 4.02 -14.09
CA VAL A 274 -15.77 2.63 -14.43
C VAL A 274 -14.42 2.61 -15.15
N LEU A 275 -14.16 3.55 -16.05
CA LEU A 275 -12.88 3.66 -16.75
C LEU A 275 -11.72 3.94 -15.76
N CYS A 276 -11.91 4.86 -14.80
CA CYS A 276 -10.98 5.09 -13.72
C CYS A 276 -10.72 3.83 -12.87
N LEU A 277 -11.76 3.05 -12.54
CA LEU A 277 -11.60 1.80 -11.79
C LEU A 277 -10.78 0.77 -12.57
N VAL A 278 -11.06 0.59 -13.86
CA VAL A 278 -10.30 -0.34 -14.71
C VAL A 278 -8.85 0.11 -14.83
N SER A 279 -8.61 1.39 -15.09
CA SER A 279 -7.25 1.95 -15.15
C SER A 279 -6.51 1.77 -13.82
N LEU A 280 -7.19 2.02 -12.69
CA LEU A 280 -6.63 1.81 -11.35
C LEU A 280 -6.25 0.35 -11.16
N THR A 281 -7.13 -0.60 -11.48
CA THR A 281 -6.87 -2.03 -11.35
C THR A 281 -5.65 -2.47 -12.16
N LEU A 282 -5.56 -2.04 -13.42
CA LEU A 282 -4.44 -2.40 -14.30
C LEU A 282 -3.10 -1.84 -13.82
N ILE A 283 -3.10 -0.66 -13.22
CA ILE A 283 -1.86 -0.01 -12.76
C ILE A 283 -1.46 -0.51 -11.36
N ILE A 284 -2.42 -0.66 -10.44
CA ILE A 284 -2.12 -1.00 -9.04
C ILE A 284 -1.68 -2.46 -8.88
N THR A 285 -2.23 -3.37 -9.70
CA THR A 285 -1.92 -4.81 -9.59
C THR A 285 -0.42 -5.10 -9.75
N PRO A 286 0.28 -4.65 -10.82
CA PRO A 286 1.73 -4.84 -10.90
C PRO A 286 2.50 -4.00 -9.87
N LEU A 287 2.07 -2.77 -9.55
CA LEU A 287 2.76 -1.92 -8.57
C LEU A 287 2.83 -2.55 -7.18
N THR A 288 1.75 -3.19 -6.73
CA THR A 288 1.69 -3.78 -5.39
C THR A 288 2.46 -5.09 -5.27
N THR A 289 2.64 -5.82 -6.37
CA THR A 289 3.33 -7.13 -6.38
C THR A 289 4.81 -7.04 -6.74
N ARG A 290 5.20 -5.98 -7.46
CA ARG A 290 6.54 -5.84 -8.05
C ARG A 290 7.65 -5.91 -7.01
N GLN A 291 7.54 -5.29 -5.85
CA GLN A 291 8.63 -5.20 -4.88
C GLN A 291 9.15 -6.58 -4.43
N SER A 292 8.24 -7.51 -4.11
CA SER A 292 8.63 -8.86 -3.72
C SER A 292 9.20 -9.66 -4.89
N MET A 293 8.70 -9.41 -6.11
CA MET A 293 9.22 -10.02 -7.33
C MET A 293 10.61 -9.51 -7.66
N ASP A 294 10.87 -8.21 -7.57
CA ASP A 294 12.18 -7.61 -7.83
C ASP A 294 13.25 -8.27 -6.95
N ILE A 295 12.96 -8.49 -5.65
CA ILE A 295 13.90 -9.15 -4.74
C ILE A 295 14.25 -10.56 -5.23
N MET A 296 13.24 -11.39 -5.54
CA MET A 296 13.47 -12.77 -6.01
C MET A 296 14.24 -12.80 -7.33
N TYR A 297 13.91 -11.90 -8.26
CA TYR A 297 14.50 -11.82 -9.57
C TYR A 297 15.98 -11.39 -9.54
N PHE A 298 16.29 -10.39 -8.70
CA PHE A 298 17.66 -9.86 -8.62
C PHE A 298 18.59 -10.71 -7.73
N LEU A 299 18.07 -11.40 -6.72
CA LEU A 299 18.87 -12.36 -5.93
C LEU A 299 19.31 -13.56 -6.75
N GLY A 300 18.53 -13.96 -7.74
CA GLY A 300 18.82 -15.11 -8.57
C GLY A 300 19.57 -14.78 -9.86
N GLN A 301 19.85 -15.84 -10.63
CA GLN A 301 20.47 -15.68 -11.95
C GLN A 301 19.55 -14.91 -12.91
N PRO A 302 20.07 -14.07 -13.82
CA PRO A 302 21.51 -13.88 -14.16
C PRO A 302 22.19 -12.79 -13.32
N PHE A 303 21.47 -12.06 -12.47
CA PHE A 303 22.00 -10.87 -11.80
C PHE A 303 22.81 -11.19 -10.55
N CYS A 304 22.29 -12.09 -9.70
CA CYS A 304 22.92 -12.46 -8.43
C CYS A 304 23.32 -11.23 -7.60
N PHE A 305 22.42 -10.25 -7.53
CA PHE A 305 22.67 -9.02 -6.79
C PHE A 305 22.82 -9.29 -5.30
N THR A 306 23.70 -8.54 -4.68
CA THR A 306 23.82 -8.46 -3.23
C THR A 306 22.65 -7.69 -2.62
N SER A 307 22.42 -7.87 -1.32
CA SER A 307 21.40 -7.11 -0.56
C SER A 307 21.58 -5.60 -0.69
N GLU A 308 22.84 -5.13 -0.77
CA GLU A 308 23.16 -3.71 -0.96
C GLU A 308 22.70 -3.22 -2.35
N GLU A 309 23.01 -3.94 -3.41
CA GLU A 309 22.64 -3.58 -4.78
C GLU A 309 21.12 -3.57 -4.96
N ILE A 310 20.41 -4.52 -4.35
CA ILE A 310 18.94 -4.56 -4.32
C ILE A 310 18.40 -3.34 -3.57
N GLY A 311 19.00 -2.99 -2.43
CA GLY A 311 18.63 -1.81 -1.66
C GLY A 311 18.76 -0.52 -2.47
N TRP A 312 19.86 -0.34 -3.19
CA TRP A 312 20.08 0.81 -4.08
C TRP A 312 19.07 0.84 -5.24
N PHE A 313 18.86 -0.29 -5.92
CA PHE A 313 17.93 -0.39 -7.03
C PHE A 313 16.51 -0.01 -6.61
N ASN A 314 16.02 -0.60 -5.51
CA ASN A 314 14.68 -0.35 -5.00
C ASN A 314 14.52 1.08 -4.47
N SER A 315 15.55 1.62 -3.82
CA SER A 315 15.57 3.02 -3.37
C SER A 315 15.48 3.98 -4.55
N ALA A 316 16.26 3.76 -5.62
CA ALA A 316 16.21 4.56 -6.85
C ALA A 316 14.81 4.51 -7.49
N ASN A 317 14.19 3.32 -7.58
CA ASN A 317 12.82 3.18 -8.05
C ASN A 317 11.81 3.98 -7.20
N SER A 318 11.93 3.92 -5.87
CA SER A 318 11.05 4.68 -4.97
C SER A 318 11.22 6.19 -5.13
N LEU A 319 12.45 6.67 -5.36
CA LEU A 319 12.73 8.09 -5.62
C LEU A 319 12.19 8.55 -6.99
N VAL A 320 12.25 7.70 -8.02
CA VAL A 320 11.65 7.99 -9.33
C VAL A 320 10.13 8.12 -9.20
N VAL A 321 9.49 7.20 -8.49
CA VAL A 321 8.04 7.29 -8.20
C VAL A 321 7.72 8.56 -7.41
N LEU A 322 8.58 8.94 -6.47
CA LEU A 322 8.42 10.15 -5.66
C LEU A 322 8.59 11.42 -6.48
N SER A 323 9.61 11.51 -7.36
CA SER A 323 9.83 12.69 -8.23
C SER A 323 8.63 12.94 -9.13
N ALA A 324 8.00 11.88 -9.61
CA ALA A 324 6.74 11.95 -10.34
C ALA A 324 5.57 12.48 -9.47
N GLY A 325 5.57 12.18 -8.15
CA GLY A 325 4.58 12.69 -7.18
C GLY A 325 4.74 14.18 -6.87
N CYS A 326 5.95 14.75 -7.01
CA CYS A 326 6.22 16.18 -6.81
C CYS A 326 5.79 17.09 -7.96
N GLY A 327 5.14 16.55 -8.98
CA GLY A 327 4.43 17.34 -9.99
C GLY A 327 5.27 17.88 -11.16
N VAL A 328 6.54 17.55 -11.25
CA VAL A 328 7.39 17.99 -12.37
C VAL A 328 7.13 17.13 -13.62
N ILE A 329 6.80 15.86 -13.43
CA ILE A 329 6.30 14.96 -14.50
C ILE A 329 5.34 13.99 -13.81
N SER A 330 4.03 14.13 -13.99
CA SER A 330 3.01 13.30 -13.32
C SER A 330 2.98 11.86 -13.86
N LEU A 331 4.06 11.13 -13.64
CA LEU A 331 4.17 9.72 -14.02
C LEU A 331 3.61 8.76 -12.96
N ASN A 332 3.21 9.29 -11.77
CA ASN A 332 2.49 8.47 -10.81
C ASN A 332 0.97 8.61 -11.04
N PRO A 333 0.34 7.66 -11.72
CA PRO A 333 -1.07 7.77 -12.11
C PRO A 333 -2.02 7.63 -10.92
N LEU A 334 -1.60 7.03 -9.80
CA LEU A 334 -2.48 6.71 -8.68
C LEU A 334 -3.11 7.93 -7.99
N PRO A 335 -2.37 8.98 -7.59
CA PRO A 335 -2.96 10.18 -7.02
C PRO A 335 -3.89 10.91 -8.01
N VAL A 336 -3.55 10.86 -9.31
CA VAL A 336 -4.35 11.51 -10.36
C VAL A 336 -5.67 10.77 -10.53
N ILE A 337 -5.66 9.44 -10.66
CA ILE A 337 -6.88 8.62 -10.76
C ILE A 337 -7.76 8.82 -9.53
N LYS A 338 -7.19 8.72 -8.32
CA LYS A 338 -7.92 8.94 -7.06
C LYS A 338 -8.49 10.37 -6.99
N GLY A 339 -7.76 11.36 -7.47
CA GLY A 339 -8.21 12.74 -7.56
C GLY A 339 -9.38 12.93 -8.55
N ILE A 340 -9.34 12.31 -9.73
CA ILE A 340 -10.44 12.31 -10.70
C ILE A 340 -11.67 11.61 -10.10
N MET A 341 -11.50 10.42 -9.53
CA MET A 341 -12.59 9.67 -8.90
C MET A 341 -13.26 10.47 -7.77
N SER A 342 -12.47 11.17 -6.95
CA SER A 342 -12.98 12.04 -5.89
C SER A 342 -13.85 13.19 -6.42
N ARG A 343 -13.57 13.72 -7.62
CA ARG A 343 -14.38 14.76 -8.26
C ARG A 343 -15.66 14.22 -8.92
N LEU A 344 -15.66 12.96 -9.33
CA LEU A 344 -16.80 12.30 -9.93
C LEU A 344 -17.85 11.87 -8.89
N VAL A 345 -17.46 11.70 -7.64
CA VAL A 345 -18.32 11.23 -6.56
C VAL A 345 -18.86 12.41 -5.74
N ASN A 346 -20.09 12.28 -5.25
CA ASN A 346 -20.74 13.29 -4.39
C ASN A 346 -19.96 13.49 -3.09
N GLU A 347 -19.97 14.73 -2.57
CA GLU A 347 -19.21 15.13 -1.37
C GLU A 347 -19.51 14.28 -0.14
N ASN A 348 -20.77 13.94 0.07
CA ASN A 348 -21.23 13.13 1.20
C ASN A 348 -20.84 11.65 1.13
N ARG A 349 -20.20 11.18 0.02
CA ARG A 349 -19.83 9.79 -0.25
C ARG A 349 -18.33 9.56 -0.40
N GLN A 350 -17.50 10.55 -0.09
CA GLN A 350 -16.05 10.45 -0.23
C GLN A 350 -15.42 9.35 0.64
N GLY A 351 -15.91 9.17 1.87
CA GLY A 351 -15.45 8.07 2.73
C GLY A 351 -15.73 6.69 2.12
N ALA A 352 -16.92 6.52 1.53
CA ALA A 352 -17.27 5.29 0.83
C ALA A 352 -16.41 5.06 -0.43
N LEU A 353 -16.06 6.13 -1.16
CA LEU A 353 -15.15 6.05 -2.29
C LEU A 353 -13.78 5.50 -1.86
N PHE A 354 -13.13 6.11 -0.87
CA PHE A 354 -11.81 5.66 -0.41
C PHE A 354 -11.85 4.23 0.15
N ALA A 355 -12.91 3.86 0.87
CA ALA A 355 -13.09 2.49 1.35
C ALA A 355 -13.13 1.48 0.19
N ASN A 356 -13.88 1.79 -0.88
CA ASN A 356 -13.97 0.94 -2.06
C ASN A 356 -12.65 0.90 -2.85
N VAL A 357 -11.94 2.02 -2.96
CA VAL A 357 -10.64 2.08 -3.64
C VAL A 357 -9.61 1.21 -2.91
N TYR A 358 -9.47 1.33 -1.59
CA TYR A 358 -8.52 0.52 -0.82
C TYR A 358 -8.92 -0.95 -0.73
N PHE A 359 -10.23 -1.26 -0.75
CA PHE A 359 -10.71 -2.62 -0.92
C PHE A 359 -10.24 -3.21 -2.26
N LEU A 360 -10.43 -2.47 -3.36
CA LEU A 360 -9.99 -2.88 -4.69
C LEU A 360 -8.47 -3.09 -4.73
N GLU A 361 -7.69 -2.18 -4.15
CA GLU A 361 -6.23 -2.31 -4.05
C GLU A 361 -5.81 -3.58 -3.29
N ALA A 362 -6.48 -3.91 -2.19
CA ALA A 362 -6.21 -5.13 -1.43
C ALA A 362 -6.55 -6.40 -2.22
N VAL A 363 -7.67 -6.40 -2.95
CA VAL A 363 -8.04 -7.49 -3.86
C VAL A 363 -7.02 -7.62 -5.00
N CYS A 364 -6.59 -6.50 -5.59
CA CYS A 364 -5.54 -6.49 -6.62
C CYS A 364 -4.21 -7.03 -6.09
N ARG A 365 -3.83 -6.70 -4.86
CA ARG A 365 -2.64 -7.24 -4.20
C ARG A 365 -2.73 -8.75 -4.05
N LEU A 366 -3.86 -9.25 -3.53
CA LEU A 366 -4.08 -10.68 -3.28
C LEU A 366 -4.10 -11.46 -4.60
N ALA A 367 -4.94 -11.05 -5.56
CA ALA A 367 -5.08 -11.70 -6.86
C ALA A 367 -3.81 -11.55 -7.71
N GLY A 368 -3.22 -10.36 -7.73
CA GLY A 368 -2.00 -10.08 -8.48
C GLY A 368 -0.81 -10.90 -7.98
N SER A 369 -0.65 -11.05 -6.67
CA SER A 369 0.39 -11.93 -6.12
C SER A 369 0.20 -13.37 -6.59
N SER A 370 -1.03 -13.88 -6.56
CA SER A 370 -1.34 -15.22 -7.08
C SER A 370 -0.93 -15.38 -8.54
N VAL A 371 -1.37 -14.46 -9.38
CA VAL A 371 -1.11 -14.52 -10.83
C VAL A 371 0.37 -14.37 -11.15
N PHE A 372 1.01 -13.33 -10.64
CA PHE A 372 2.39 -13.00 -11.05
C PHE A 372 3.44 -13.92 -10.44
N PHE A 373 3.27 -14.41 -9.21
CA PHE A 373 4.18 -15.41 -8.65
C PHE A 373 4.11 -16.73 -9.41
N ASN A 374 2.91 -17.17 -9.81
CA ASN A 374 2.76 -18.37 -10.64
C ASN A 374 3.35 -18.18 -12.05
N ILE A 375 3.04 -17.04 -12.71
CA ILE A 375 3.65 -16.73 -14.02
C ILE A 375 5.18 -16.76 -13.90
N TYR A 376 5.74 -16.14 -12.86
CA TYR A 376 7.19 -16.14 -12.67
C TYR A 376 7.73 -17.57 -12.46
N ALA A 377 7.11 -18.34 -11.57
CA ALA A 377 7.50 -19.71 -11.28
C ALA A 377 7.49 -20.59 -12.52
N ASP A 378 6.45 -20.49 -13.36
CA ASP A 378 6.28 -21.34 -14.55
C ASP A 378 7.13 -20.86 -15.74
N THR A 379 7.43 -19.57 -15.84
CA THR A 379 8.12 -19.00 -17.03
C THR A 379 9.62 -18.77 -16.83
N GLN A 380 10.15 -18.87 -15.61
CA GLN A 380 11.56 -18.61 -15.31
C GLN A 380 12.53 -19.49 -16.11
N TYR A 381 12.11 -20.72 -16.46
CA TYR A 381 12.93 -21.65 -17.24
C TYR A 381 12.96 -21.31 -18.73
N LEU A 382 11.89 -20.68 -19.23
CA LEU A 382 11.74 -20.31 -20.64
C LEU A 382 12.29 -18.91 -20.91
N MET A 383 11.83 -17.93 -20.12
CA MET A 383 12.23 -16.53 -20.21
C MET A 383 12.13 -15.85 -18.85
N ARG A 384 13.26 -15.71 -18.16
CA ARG A 384 13.33 -15.19 -16.77
C ARG A 384 12.64 -13.83 -16.57
N GLY A 385 12.72 -12.94 -17.57
CA GLY A 385 12.10 -11.61 -17.52
C GLY A 385 10.66 -11.54 -18.00
N PHE A 386 9.99 -12.67 -18.31
CA PHE A 386 8.64 -12.66 -18.89
C PHE A 386 7.61 -11.91 -18.05
N VAL A 387 7.67 -12.04 -16.73
CA VAL A 387 6.77 -11.34 -15.81
C VAL A 387 6.82 -9.81 -15.97
N TYR A 388 8.00 -9.25 -16.29
CA TYR A 388 8.15 -7.81 -16.52
C TYR A 388 7.54 -7.35 -17.84
N LEU A 389 7.50 -8.21 -18.86
CA LEU A 389 6.76 -7.93 -20.09
C LEU A 389 5.26 -7.87 -19.80
N VAL A 390 4.76 -8.79 -18.97
CA VAL A 390 3.36 -8.77 -18.53
C VAL A 390 3.07 -7.48 -17.74
N TYR A 391 3.93 -7.09 -16.80
CA TYR A 391 3.80 -5.81 -16.07
C TYR A 391 3.76 -4.62 -17.03
N SER A 392 4.65 -4.59 -18.02
CA SER A 392 4.70 -3.52 -19.01
C SER A 392 3.41 -3.44 -19.82
N GLY A 393 2.81 -4.58 -20.18
CA GLY A 393 1.52 -4.65 -20.84
C GLY A 393 0.39 -4.06 -19.98
N PHE A 394 0.32 -4.42 -18.70
CA PHE A 394 -0.64 -3.84 -17.75
C PHE A 394 -0.49 -2.32 -17.63
N PHE A 395 0.74 -1.82 -17.47
CA PHE A 395 1.02 -0.39 -17.39
C PHE A 395 0.68 0.35 -18.70
N ALA A 396 1.02 -0.22 -19.86
CA ALA A 396 0.73 0.40 -21.14
C ALA A 396 -0.77 0.56 -21.37
N VAL A 397 -1.54 -0.51 -21.16
CA VAL A 397 -3.00 -0.46 -21.30
C VAL A 397 -3.62 0.50 -20.27
N GLY A 398 -3.19 0.42 -19.00
CA GLY A 398 -3.67 1.32 -17.95
C GLY A 398 -3.36 2.79 -18.25
N ALA A 399 -2.17 3.09 -18.78
CA ALA A 399 -1.78 4.46 -19.16
C ALA A 399 -2.61 4.99 -20.35
N ILE A 400 -2.87 4.16 -21.36
CA ILE A 400 -3.71 4.55 -22.52
C ILE A 400 -5.12 4.89 -22.04
N LEU A 401 -5.72 4.03 -21.21
CA LEU A 401 -7.06 4.25 -20.66
C LEU A 401 -7.11 5.53 -19.82
N MET A 402 -6.09 5.77 -18.99
CA MET A 402 -5.98 6.98 -18.18
C MET A 402 -5.83 8.25 -19.04
N MET A 403 -5.01 8.22 -20.09
CA MET A 403 -4.89 9.36 -21.01
C MET A 403 -6.22 9.69 -21.70
N PHE A 404 -6.96 8.66 -22.08
CA PHE A 404 -8.30 8.81 -22.64
C PHE A 404 -9.25 9.47 -21.64
N ASP A 405 -9.27 9.02 -20.39
CA ASP A 405 -10.11 9.55 -19.33
C ASP A 405 -9.76 11.01 -18.98
N MET A 406 -8.47 11.33 -18.88
CA MET A 406 -8.00 12.71 -18.68
C MET A 406 -8.42 13.63 -19.84
N SER A 407 -8.31 13.19 -21.08
CA SER A 407 -8.72 13.98 -22.25
C SER A 407 -10.20 14.33 -22.19
N GLN A 408 -11.06 13.36 -21.85
CA GLN A 408 -12.50 13.56 -21.67
C GLN A 408 -12.82 14.54 -20.55
N PHE A 409 -12.10 14.42 -19.43
CA PHE A 409 -12.27 15.31 -18.27
C PHE A 409 -11.92 16.77 -18.62
N PHE A 410 -10.79 17.01 -19.30
CA PHE A 410 -10.37 18.35 -19.76
C PHE A 410 -11.38 18.97 -20.75
N TRP A 411 -11.87 18.19 -21.70
CA TRP A 411 -12.87 18.65 -22.67
C TRP A 411 -14.18 19.08 -21.99
N GLN A 412 -14.62 18.35 -20.99
CA GLN A 412 -15.84 18.66 -20.25
C GLN A 412 -15.67 19.91 -19.37
N ASP A 413 -14.52 20.07 -18.69
CA ASP A 413 -14.22 21.26 -17.89
C ASP A 413 -14.18 22.54 -18.74
N GLN A 414 -13.56 22.47 -19.94
CA GLN A 414 -13.56 23.60 -20.87
C GLN A 414 -14.96 23.93 -21.41
N ARG A 415 -15.80 22.92 -21.69
CA ARG A 415 -17.19 23.15 -22.10
C ARG A 415 -18.02 23.81 -20.99
N ARG A 416 -17.77 23.45 -19.74
CA ARG A 416 -18.45 24.04 -18.58
C ARG A 416 -18.06 25.52 -18.44
N LYS A 417 -16.77 25.84 -18.46
CA LYS A 417 -16.28 27.23 -18.38
C LYS A 417 -16.86 28.10 -19.48
N ARG A 418 -16.91 27.63 -20.71
CA ARG A 418 -17.53 28.38 -21.85
C ARG A 418 -19.02 28.61 -21.64
N LYS A 419 -19.76 27.66 -21.04
CA LYS A 419 -21.18 27.86 -20.73
C LYS A 419 -21.40 28.88 -19.62
N ASP A 420 -20.54 28.84 -18.59
CA ASP A 420 -20.62 29.80 -17.49
C ASP A 420 -20.27 31.22 -17.98
N GLU A 421 -19.26 31.39 -18.87
CA GLU A 421 -18.91 32.66 -19.53
C GLU A 421 -20.06 33.18 -20.39
N SER A 422 -20.67 32.32 -21.21
CA SER A 422 -21.81 32.72 -22.05
C SER A 422 -23.07 33.08 -21.29
N SER A 423 -23.27 32.52 -20.07
CA SER A 423 -24.39 32.85 -19.21
C SER A 423 -24.20 34.19 -18.46
N VAL A 424 -22.94 34.60 -18.25
CA VAL A 424 -22.59 35.92 -17.65
C VAL A 424 -22.69 37.05 -18.68
N GLU A 425 -22.42 36.79 -19.98
CA GLU A 425 -22.58 37.78 -21.03
C GLU A 425 -24.04 38.04 -21.43
N GLN A 426 -24.98 37.21 -21.00
CA GLN A 426 -26.44 37.39 -21.25
C GLN A 426 -27.19 38.09 -20.14
N ILE A 427 -26.53 38.48 -19.02
CA ILE A 427 -27.09 39.27 -17.90
C ILE A 427 -26.53 40.69 -17.99
#